data_e6c6c3ac68d302d04edac50fce198c3f
#
_entry.id   e6c6c3ac68d302d04edac50fce198c3f
#
_cell.length_a   1.000
_cell.length_b   1.000
_cell.length_c   1.000
_cell.angle_alpha   90.00
_cell.angle_beta   90.00
_cell.angle_gamma   90.00
#
_symmetry.space_group_name_H-M   'P 1'
#
loop_
_entity.id
_entity.type
_entity.pdbx_description
1 polymer ?
#
loop_
_entity_poly.entity_id
_entity_poly.type
_entity_poly.pdbx_seq_one_letter_code
_entity_poly.pdbx_strand_id
1 'polypeptide(L)'
;CGTEASNFDELLAALASCKETEKAELDRINQLFWSYSDENDCERIIDSALSFTPEKREFPKLYSFDIFDPLFSRQCCHPSSVFDNVRKKLEQSDCGYDSYFIRKFSQIRRWCEANVREFYKKSVLIRNDDHLEIQLSEIYDHMATLFPLTDEQKQQLITWECEEEIRSVIPLTDHIDMLKSYLAEGNDVVLISDMYLPKETIQKMLAKADPLLATLPLFLSSDKGYQKTTRKLFLEVYSSLDYHYSEWIHIGDNKFADDTQPSRLGIHTQPVSVPELDNYEKHMASYIEEYGMHSVVKLFRNFRLEEHTDKETFAYKYASLYFVPYVHWAVHDALKRGYKTL
;
A
#
# COMPACT_ATOMS: atom_id res chain seq x y z
N CYS A 1 26.54 38.59 24.85
CA CYS A 1 25.28 39.31 24.87
C CYS A 1 25.47 40.60 24.17
N GLY A 2 24.92 40.75 22.97
CA GLY A 2 24.99 41.96 22.17
C GLY A 2 23.69 42.77 22.20
N THR A 3 23.69 43.96 21.64
CA THR A 3 22.47 44.76 21.48
C THR A 3 21.66 44.13 20.35
N GLU A 4 20.37 43.88 20.58
CA GLU A 4 19.47 43.38 19.55
C GLU A 4 19.13 44.50 18.57
N ALA A 5 19.22 44.24 17.26
CA ALA A 5 18.90 45.19 16.19
C ALA A 5 17.82 44.55 15.28
N SER A 6 16.71 45.26 15.11
CA SER A 6 15.56 44.78 14.32
C SER A 6 15.62 45.24 12.84
N ASN A 7 16.53 46.11 12.50
CA ASN A 7 16.73 46.61 11.12
C ASN A 7 18.19 47.05 10.91
N PHE A 8 18.54 47.41 9.67
CA PHE A 8 19.91 47.74 9.28
C PHE A 8 20.41 49.04 9.94
N ASP A 9 19.57 50.07 10.11
CA ASP A 9 19.95 51.33 10.73
C ASP A 9 20.24 51.17 12.23
N GLU A 10 19.46 50.35 12.94
CA GLU A 10 19.72 49.97 14.31
C GLU A 10 20.99 49.14 14.46
N LEU A 11 21.29 48.28 13.52
CA LEU A 11 22.54 47.52 13.46
C LEU A 11 23.75 48.46 13.32
N LEU A 12 23.68 49.44 12.42
CA LEU A 12 24.73 50.43 12.23
C LEU A 12 24.93 51.31 13.48
N ALA A 13 23.84 51.72 14.14
CA ALA A 13 23.90 52.51 15.37
C ALA A 13 24.51 51.66 16.52
N ALA A 14 24.14 50.40 16.61
CA ALA A 14 24.71 49.47 17.62
C ALA A 14 26.21 49.26 17.39
N LEU A 15 26.62 49.07 16.12
CA LEU A 15 28.05 48.95 15.78
C LEU A 15 28.83 50.22 16.06
N ALA A 16 28.27 51.40 15.73
CA ALA A 16 28.93 52.71 16.00
C ALA A 16 29.03 53.01 17.52
N SER A 17 28.12 52.45 18.31
CA SER A 17 28.13 52.62 19.76
C SER A 17 28.85 51.49 20.54
N CYS A 18 29.39 50.51 19.81
CA CYS A 18 30.09 49.39 20.40
C CYS A 18 31.30 49.85 21.20
N LYS A 19 31.25 49.57 22.51
CA LYS A 19 32.40 49.81 23.39
C LYS A 19 33.29 48.59 23.34
N GLU A 20 34.61 48.78 23.46
CA GLU A 20 35.52 47.66 23.67
C GLU A 20 35.08 46.87 24.91
N THR A 21 34.81 45.60 24.71
CA THR A 21 34.46 44.68 25.82
C THR A 21 35.72 44.48 26.65
N GLU A 22 35.63 44.62 27.97
CA GLU A 22 36.76 44.38 28.84
C GLU A 22 37.30 42.95 28.62
N LYS A 23 38.61 42.81 28.53
CA LYS A 23 39.29 41.53 28.28
C LYS A 23 38.82 40.41 29.22
N ALA A 24 38.60 40.75 30.49
CA ALA A 24 38.11 39.80 31.49
C ALA A 24 36.72 39.23 31.18
N GLU A 25 35.82 40.03 30.58
CA GLU A 25 34.47 39.58 30.16
C GLU A 25 34.54 38.73 28.91
N LEU A 26 35.42 39.07 27.95
CA LEU A 26 35.69 38.25 26.79
C LEU A 26 36.27 36.88 27.18
N ASP A 27 37.20 36.85 28.10
CA ASP A 27 37.80 35.63 28.61
C ASP A 27 36.75 34.75 29.33
N ARG A 28 35.85 35.39 30.08
CA ARG A 28 34.73 34.69 30.73
C ARG A 28 33.74 34.10 29.72
N ILE A 29 33.38 34.83 28.69
CA ILE A 29 32.50 34.36 27.58
C ILE A 29 33.18 33.22 26.81
N ASN A 30 34.46 33.37 26.49
CA ASN A 30 35.24 32.35 25.83
C ASN A 30 35.25 31.02 26.63
N GLN A 31 35.48 31.10 27.93
CA GLN A 31 35.45 29.92 28.80
C GLN A 31 34.09 29.23 28.90
N LEU A 32 32.99 29.98 28.68
CA LEU A 32 31.65 29.41 28.70
C LEU A 32 31.30 28.65 27.43
N PHE A 33 31.81 29.09 26.28
CA PHE A 33 31.41 28.58 24.95
C PHE A 33 32.51 27.82 24.25
N TRP A 34 33.77 27.99 24.65
CA TRP A 34 34.93 27.39 23.99
C TRP A 34 35.80 26.65 24.99
N SER A 35 36.04 25.36 24.72
CA SER A 35 36.94 24.56 25.56
C SER A 35 38.41 25.00 25.43
N TYR A 36 38.71 25.70 24.32
CA TYR A 36 40.04 26.23 24.02
C TYR A 36 39.90 27.64 23.44
N SER A 37 40.88 28.50 23.73
CA SER A 37 40.92 29.89 23.27
C SER A 37 42.31 30.26 22.71
N ASP A 38 42.91 29.36 21.98
CA ASP A 38 44.20 29.51 21.35
C ASP A 38 44.08 29.46 19.80
N GLU A 39 45.18 29.66 19.08
CA GLU A 39 45.22 29.69 17.62
C GLU A 39 45.26 28.27 16.99
N ASN A 40 45.16 27.18 17.75
CA ASN A 40 45.36 25.83 17.27
C ASN A 40 44.04 25.09 16.99
N ASP A 41 42.90 25.76 16.88
CA ASP A 41 41.59 25.15 16.63
C ASP A 41 41.56 24.35 15.33
N CYS A 42 42.15 24.89 14.27
CA CYS A 42 42.20 24.22 12.96
C CYS A 42 43.02 22.92 13.05
N GLU A 43 44.14 22.92 13.78
CA GLU A 43 45.01 21.76 13.99
C GLU A 43 44.27 20.67 14.76
N ARG A 44 43.60 21.04 15.86
CA ARG A 44 42.76 20.15 16.65
C ARG A 44 41.59 19.56 15.87
N ILE A 45 40.95 20.34 15.02
CA ILE A 45 39.87 19.85 14.14
C ILE A 45 40.43 18.82 13.16
N ILE A 46 41.58 19.12 12.55
CA ILE A 46 42.24 18.21 11.61
C ILE A 46 42.69 16.92 12.33
N ASP A 47 43.33 17.05 13.47
CA ASP A 47 43.78 15.90 14.25
C ASP A 47 42.60 15.04 14.74
N SER A 48 41.51 15.68 15.19
CA SER A 48 40.30 15.00 15.56
C SER A 48 39.66 14.29 14.37
N ALA A 49 39.63 14.93 13.20
CA ALA A 49 39.10 14.35 11.97
C ALA A 49 39.98 13.17 11.47
N LEU A 50 41.30 13.32 11.53
CA LEU A 50 42.23 12.26 11.13
C LEU A 50 42.28 11.08 12.12
N SER A 51 42.07 11.34 13.41
CA SER A 51 42.00 10.31 14.44
C SER A 51 40.61 9.68 14.57
N PHE A 52 39.58 10.29 13.94
CA PHE A 52 38.24 9.75 13.94
C PHE A 52 38.18 8.44 13.19
N THR A 53 38.16 7.35 13.91
CA THR A 53 37.77 6.04 13.41
C THR A 53 36.25 5.94 13.63
N PRO A 54 35.44 6.00 12.58
CA PRO A 54 34.02 5.76 12.75
C PRO A 54 33.83 4.38 13.38
N GLU A 55 33.19 4.30 14.54
CA GLU A 55 32.67 3.02 15.01
C GLU A 55 31.81 2.47 13.86
N LYS A 56 32.19 1.32 13.36
CA LYS A 56 31.42 0.63 12.34
C LYS A 56 30.16 0.10 13.00
N ARG A 57 29.19 0.99 13.23
CA ARG A 57 27.86 0.58 13.66
C ARG A 57 27.21 -0.10 12.48
N GLU A 58 27.04 -1.39 12.56
CA GLU A 58 26.21 -2.14 11.63
C GLU A 58 24.75 -1.80 11.97
N PHE A 59 24.18 -0.88 11.22
CA PHE A 59 22.77 -0.59 11.31
C PHE A 59 22.00 -1.66 10.51
N PRO A 60 20.85 -2.12 11.00
CA PRO A 60 19.97 -3.00 10.23
C PRO A 60 19.54 -2.32 8.94
N LYS A 61 19.06 -3.10 7.99
CA LYS A 61 18.35 -2.58 6.83
C LYS A 61 16.88 -2.43 7.16
N LEU A 62 16.22 -1.48 6.49
CA LEU A 62 14.78 -1.36 6.48
C LEU A 62 14.25 -1.98 5.17
N TYR A 63 13.42 -2.99 5.28
CA TYR A 63 12.65 -3.52 4.17
C TYR A 63 11.21 -3.04 4.25
N SER A 64 10.67 -2.56 3.14
CA SER A 64 9.26 -2.24 3.06
C SER A 64 8.61 -3.04 1.93
N PHE A 65 7.46 -3.61 2.18
CA PHE A 65 6.71 -4.41 1.21
C PHE A 65 5.39 -3.73 0.86
N ASP A 66 5.05 -3.69 -0.45
CA ASP A 66 3.64 -3.60 -0.79
C ASP A 66 2.92 -4.88 -0.32
N ILE A 67 1.62 -4.83 -0.23
CA ILE A 67 0.80 -5.90 0.35
C ILE A 67 0.23 -6.79 -0.76
N PHE A 68 -0.42 -6.18 -1.74
CA PHE A 68 -1.06 -6.91 -2.83
C PHE A 68 -0.03 -7.34 -3.87
N ASP A 69 -0.11 -8.61 -4.25
CA ASP A 69 0.77 -9.30 -5.19
C ASP A 69 2.22 -9.57 -4.72
N PRO A 70 2.90 -8.77 -3.88
CA PRO A 70 4.08 -9.28 -3.17
C PRO A 70 3.76 -10.29 -2.06
N LEU A 71 2.78 -10.03 -1.18
CA LEU A 71 2.54 -10.86 0.00
C LEU A 71 1.32 -11.77 -0.12
N PHE A 72 0.27 -11.26 -0.71
CA PHE A 72 -0.90 -12.07 -1.05
C PHE A 72 -1.59 -11.54 -2.29
N SER A 73 -2.32 -12.41 -2.93
CA SER A 73 -3.10 -12.11 -4.13
C SER A 73 -4.57 -12.41 -3.87
N ARG A 74 -5.45 -11.95 -4.76
CA ARG A 74 -6.86 -12.34 -4.73
C ARG A 74 -7.07 -13.64 -5.48
N GLN A 75 -8.05 -14.43 -5.05
CA GLN A 75 -8.46 -15.67 -5.73
C GLN A 75 -8.95 -15.43 -7.17
N CYS A 76 -9.37 -14.23 -7.50
CA CYS A 76 -9.84 -13.84 -8.83
C CYS A 76 -8.77 -13.05 -9.61
N CYS A 77 -8.83 -13.10 -10.94
CA CYS A 77 -7.86 -12.41 -11.80
C CYS A 77 -8.08 -10.89 -11.90
N HIS A 78 -9.25 -10.39 -11.52
CA HIS A 78 -9.56 -8.96 -11.45
C HIS A 78 -10.04 -8.56 -10.05
N PRO A 79 -9.43 -7.56 -9.40
CA PRO A 79 -9.84 -7.11 -8.07
C PRO A 79 -11.33 -6.79 -7.96
N SER A 80 -11.90 -6.13 -8.98
CA SER A 80 -13.31 -5.76 -9.02
C SER A 80 -14.30 -6.94 -9.07
N SER A 81 -13.82 -8.17 -9.27
CA SER A 81 -14.66 -9.37 -9.26
C SER A 81 -15.25 -9.67 -7.87
N VAL A 82 -14.62 -9.15 -6.82
CA VAL A 82 -15.14 -9.22 -5.44
C VAL A 82 -16.55 -8.63 -5.35
N PHE A 83 -16.85 -7.58 -6.11
CA PHE A 83 -18.16 -6.94 -6.13
C PHE A 83 -19.28 -7.85 -6.68
N ASP A 84 -18.94 -8.83 -7.53
CA ASP A 84 -19.91 -9.83 -7.99
C ASP A 84 -20.39 -10.75 -6.85
N ASN A 85 -19.52 -11.07 -5.91
CA ASN A 85 -19.91 -11.83 -4.73
C ASN A 85 -20.81 -11.01 -3.79
N VAL A 86 -20.54 -9.71 -3.64
CA VAL A 86 -21.44 -8.80 -2.91
C VAL A 86 -22.80 -8.74 -3.61
N ARG A 87 -22.82 -8.63 -4.94
CA ARG A 87 -24.06 -8.70 -5.74
C ARG A 87 -24.85 -9.98 -5.50
N LYS A 88 -24.19 -11.13 -5.42
CA LYS A 88 -24.85 -12.41 -5.12
C LYS A 88 -25.43 -12.46 -3.70
N LYS A 89 -24.74 -11.87 -2.73
CA LYS A 89 -25.29 -11.69 -1.37
C LYS A 89 -26.54 -10.78 -1.39
N LEU A 90 -26.52 -9.69 -2.17
CA LEU A 90 -27.67 -8.83 -2.37
C LEU A 90 -28.87 -9.58 -2.94
N GLU A 91 -28.66 -10.41 -3.98
CA GLU A 91 -29.72 -11.25 -4.60
C GLU A 91 -30.37 -12.23 -3.62
N GLN A 92 -29.62 -12.68 -2.62
CA GLN A 92 -30.07 -13.64 -1.62
C GLN A 92 -30.62 -12.97 -0.35
N SER A 93 -30.50 -11.64 -0.24
CA SER A 93 -30.92 -10.89 0.94
C SER A 93 -32.35 -10.35 0.80
N ASP A 94 -33.10 -10.37 1.90
CA ASP A 94 -34.43 -9.74 2.01
C ASP A 94 -34.34 -8.27 2.51
N CYS A 95 -33.20 -7.59 2.30
CA CYS A 95 -32.95 -6.28 2.87
C CYS A 95 -33.59 -5.10 2.12
N GLY A 96 -34.51 -5.38 1.19
CA GLY A 96 -35.35 -4.33 0.53
C GLY A 96 -34.61 -3.45 -0.47
N TYR A 97 -33.51 -3.94 -1.06
CA TYR A 97 -32.81 -3.22 -2.13
C TYR A 97 -33.59 -3.22 -3.44
N ASP A 98 -33.46 -2.13 -4.22
CA ASP A 98 -34.07 -2.03 -5.55
C ASP A 98 -33.50 -3.11 -6.51
N SER A 99 -34.38 -3.70 -7.31
CA SER A 99 -34.01 -4.79 -8.22
C SER A 99 -33.03 -4.36 -9.33
N TYR A 100 -33.05 -3.12 -9.78
CA TYR A 100 -32.09 -2.56 -10.72
C TYR A 100 -30.73 -2.39 -10.04
N PHE A 101 -30.73 -1.84 -8.84
CA PHE A 101 -29.53 -1.69 -8.01
C PHE A 101 -28.82 -3.04 -7.82
N ILE A 102 -29.56 -4.07 -7.42
CA ILE A 102 -29.01 -5.43 -7.23
C ILE A 102 -28.33 -5.92 -8.52
N ARG A 103 -29.05 -5.89 -9.64
CA ARG A 103 -28.51 -6.40 -10.92
C ARG A 103 -27.28 -5.64 -11.40
N LYS A 104 -27.17 -4.35 -11.11
CA LYS A 104 -26.10 -3.46 -11.58
C LYS A 104 -25.04 -3.14 -10.54
N PHE A 105 -25.13 -3.73 -9.35
CA PHE A 105 -24.29 -3.39 -8.21
C PHE A 105 -22.80 -3.30 -8.55
N SER A 106 -22.23 -4.33 -9.17
CA SER A 106 -20.79 -4.34 -9.50
C SER A 106 -20.37 -3.19 -10.42
N GLN A 107 -21.24 -2.80 -11.36
CA GLN A 107 -21.00 -1.67 -12.26
C GLN A 107 -21.15 -0.33 -11.52
N ILE A 108 -22.20 -0.21 -10.71
CA ILE A 108 -22.45 0.99 -9.87
C ILE A 108 -21.30 1.20 -8.91
N ARG A 109 -20.84 0.13 -8.23
CA ARG A 109 -19.73 0.21 -7.26
C ARG A 109 -18.44 0.72 -7.93
N ARG A 110 -18.06 0.15 -9.09
CA ARG A 110 -16.89 0.62 -9.87
C ARG A 110 -17.02 2.07 -10.29
N TRP A 111 -18.21 2.45 -10.75
CA TRP A 111 -18.48 3.81 -11.20
C TRP A 111 -18.41 4.81 -10.04
N CYS A 112 -18.98 4.49 -8.87
CA CYS A 112 -18.91 5.34 -7.68
C CYS A 112 -17.46 5.56 -7.24
N GLU A 113 -16.62 4.51 -7.21
CA GLU A 113 -15.21 4.66 -6.89
C GLU A 113 -14.49 5.60 -7.88
N ALA A 114 -14.71 5.40 -9.18
CA ALA A 114 -14.10 6.24 -10.21
C ALA A 114 -14.48 7.73 -10.02
N ASN A 115 -15.74 8.03 -9.69
CA ASN A 115 -16.20 9.40 -9.46
C ASN A 115 -15.60 10.02 -8.20
N VAL A 116 -15.53 9.28 -7.10
CA VAL A 116 -14.91 9.80 -5.86
C VAL A 116 -13.42 10.09 -6.10
N ARG A 117 -12.70 9.19 -6.75
CA ARG A 117 -11.29 9.41 -7.13
C ARG A 117 -11.11 10.63 -8.04
N GLU A 118 -11.99 10.80 -9.02
CA GLU A 118 -11.95 11.95 -9.93
C GLU A 118 -12.26 13.26 -9.19
N PHE A 119 -13.23 13.24 -8.27
CA PHE A 119 -13.52 14.40 -7.41
C PHE A 119 -12.28 14.78 -6.59
N TYR A 120 -11.61 13.84 -5.95
CA TYR A 120 -10.39 14.10 -5.19
C TYR A 120 -9.28 14.71 -6.05
N LYS A 121 -9.03 14.16 -7.24
CA LYS A 121 -8.04 14.71 -8.18
C LYS A 121 -8.34 16.15 -8.60
N LYS A 122 -9.60 16.45 -8.90
CA LYS A 122 -10.01 17.80 -9.35
C LYS A 122 -10.09 18.80 -8.21
N SER A 123 -10.39 18.37 -7.00
CA SER A 123 -10.58 19.25 -5.87
C SER A 123 -9.31 19.59 -5.08
N VAL A 124 -8.18 18.98 -5.40
CA VAL A 124 -6.87 19.20 -4.72
C VAL A 124 -6.53 20.68 -4.60
N LEU A 125 -6.65 21.46 -5.70
CA LEU A 125 -6.34 22.88 -5.69
C LEU A 125 -7.33 23.72 -4.87
N ILE A 126 -8.59 23.29 -4.82
CA ILE A 126 -9.66 23.98 -4.09
C ILE A 126 -9.53 23.69 -2.58
N ARG A 127 -9.25 22.45 -2.22
CA ARG A 127 -9.06 22.04 -0.82
C ARG A 127 -7.74 22.50 -0.23
N ASN A 128 -6.78 22.88 -1.09
CA ASN A 128 -5.41 23.22 -0.71
C ASN A 128 -4.77 22.13 0.16
N ASP A 129 -5.08 20.90 -0.12
CA ASP A 129 -4.48 19.73 0.47
C ASP A 129 -4.16 18.70 -0.63
N ASP A 130 -3.23 17.82 -0.38
CA ASP A 130 -2.78 16.79 -1.32
C ASP A 130 -3.14 15.38 -0.82
N HIS A 131 -4.13 15.29 0.03
CA HIS A 131 -4.77 14.02 0.37
C HIS A 131 -5.55 13.54 -0.85
N LEU A 132 -5.00 12.55 -1.55
CA LEU A 132 -5.56 11.99 -2.78
C LEU A 132 -6.21 10.64 -2.56
N GLU A 133 -5.96 10.00 -1.42
CA GLU A 133 -6.57 8.70 -1.16
C GLU A 133 -7.99 8.86 -0.63
N ILE A 134 -8.84 7.98 -1.11
CA ILE A 134 -10.25 7.88 -0.73
C ILE A 134 -10.45 6.78 0.30
N GLN A 135 -11.58 6.80 0.99
CA GLN A 135 -11.99 5.77 1.92
C GLN A 135 -13.17 4.97 1.36
N LEU A 136 -13.30 3.71 1.78
CA LEU A 136 -14.40 2.85 1.38
C LEU A 136 -15.76 3.48 1.72
N SER A 137 -15.89 4.13 2.88
CA SER A 137 -17.11 4.83 3.31
C SER A 137 -17.54 5.91 2.32
N GLU A 138 -16.60 6.68 1.77
CA GLU A 138 -16.91 7.78 0.83
C GLU A 138 -17.46 7.25 -0.50
N ILE A 139 -17.02 6.06 -0.92
CA ILE A 139 -17.55 5.40 -2.12
C ILE A 139 -19.03 5.06 -1.90
N TYR A 140 -19.35 4.51 -0.73
CA TYR A 140 -20.73 4.15 -0.38
C TYR A 140 -21.59 5.36 -0.02
N ASP A 141 -21.01 6.42 0.53
CA ASP A 141 -21.69 7.70 0.72
C ASP A 141 -22.07 8.31 -0.63
N HIS A 142 -21.17 8.32 -1.60
CA HIS A 142 -21.47 8.73 -2.97
C HIS A 142 -22.57 7.85 -3.61
N MET A 143 -22.51 6.54 -3.41
CA MET A 143 -23.55 5.61 -3.87
C MET A 143 -24.92 5.95 -3.27
N ALA A 144 -24.99 6.28 -1.99
CA ALA A 144 -26.21 6.67 -1.30
C ALA A 144 -26.79 8.01 -1.80
N THR A 145 -26.00 8.87 -2.44
CA THR A 145 -26.54 10.08 -3.11
C THR A 145 -27.33 9.77 -4.39
N LEU A 146 -27.10 8.60 -4.98
CA LEU A 146 -27.68 8.18 -6.26
C LEU A 146 -28.83 7.19 -6.10
N PHE A 147 -28.78 6.41 -5.04
CA PHE A 147 -29.76 5.38 -4.72
C PHE A 147 -30.26 5.58 -3.28
N PRO A 148 -31.56 5.38 -3.00
CA PRO A 148 -32.14 5.58 -1.67
C PRO A 148 -31.72 4.44 -0.73
N LEU A 149 -30.48 4.46 -0.27
CA LEU A 149 -29.94 3.52 0.70
C LEU A 149 -30.09 4.06 2.11
N THR A 150 -30.57 3.23 3.04
CA THR A 150 -30.51 3.56 4.48
C THR A 150 -29.08 3.42 5.00
N ASP A 151 -28.79 3.99 6.17
CA ASP A 151 -27.48 3.85 6.80
C ASP A 151 -27.17 2.39 7.13
N GLU A 152 -28.17 1.60 7.54
CA GLU A 152 -28.04 0.17 7.79
C GLU A 152 -27.67 -0.59 6.50
N GLN A 153 -28.37 -0.29 5.40
CA GLN A 153 -28.08 -0.90 4.10
C GLN A 153 -26.67 -0.54 3.61
N LYS A 154 -26.26 0.71 3.73
CA LYS A 154 -24.91 1.16 3.39
C LYS A 154 -23.85 0.42 4.23
N GLN A 155 -24.04 0.36 5.54
CA GLN A 155 -23.10 -0.34 6.43
C GLN A 155 -23.04 -1.83 6.14
N GLN A 156 -24.16 -2.44 5.78
CA GLN A 156 -24.23 -3.85 5.37
C GLN A 156 -23.40 -4.11 4.12
N LEU A 157 -23.48 -3.23 3.11
CA LEU A 157 -22.71 -3.34 1.87
C LEU A 157 -21.20 -3.21 2.13
N ILE A 158 -20.80 -2.24 2.96
CA ILE A 158 -19.40 -2.07 3.40
C ILE A 158 -18.90 -3.34 4.08
N THR A 159 -19.70 -3.89 4.99
CA THR A 159 -19.36 -5.12 5.72
C THR A 159 -19.16 -6.29 4.75
N TRP A 160 -20.08 -6.48 3.82
CA TRP A 160 -20.00 -7.56 2.84
C TRP A 160 -18.80 -7.42 1.90
N GLU A 161 -18.48 -6.19 1.44
CA GLU A 161 -17.28 -5.97 0.63
C GLU A 161 -16.01 -6.34 1.41
N CYS A 162 -15.88 -5.89 2.66
CA CYS A 162 -14.74 -6.23 3.51
C CYS A 162 -14.63 -7.74 3.74
N GLU A 163 -15.74 -8.43 3.99
CA GLU A 163 -15.77 -9.90 4.16
C GLU A 163 -15.31 -10.63 2.89
N GLU A 164 -15.77 -10.18 1.72
CA GLU A 164 -15.39 -10.80 0.44
C GLU A 164 -13.93 -10.54 0.10
N GLU A 165 -13.41 -9.35 0.40
CA GLU A 165 -11.98 -9.06 0.26
C GLU A 165 -11.14 -9.98 1.15
N ILE A 166 -11.47 -10.12 2.42
CA ILE A 166 -10.80 -11.06 3.32
C ILE A 166 -10.91 -12.49 2.80
N ARG A 167 -12.09 -12.89 2.31
CA ARG A 167 -12.32 -14.24 1.78
C ARG A 167 -11.46 -14.55 0.55
N SER A 168 -11.20 -13.55 -0.28
CA SER A 168 -10.48 -13.70 -1.55
C SER A 168 -8.96 -13.86 -1.40
N VAL A 169 -8.39 -13.64 -0.22
CA VAL A 169 -6.93 -13.67 0.02
C VAL A 169 -6.35 -15.06 -0.20
N ILE A 170 -5.30 -15.12 -1.03
CA ILE A 170 -4.40 -16.27 -1.23
C ILE A 170 -2.98 -15.82 -0.87
N PRO A 171 -2.30 -16.44 0.08
CA PRO A 171 -0.93 -16.09 0.44
C PRO A 171 0.06 -16.42 -0.69
N LEU A 172 1.09 -15.62 -0.82
CA LEU A 172 2.25 -15.85 -1.69
C LEU A 172 3.43 -16.29 -0.81
N THR A 173 3.49 -17.57 -0.53
CA THR A 173 4.37 -18.18 0.48
C THR A 173 5.83 -17.86 0.27
N ASP A 174 6.33 -17.88 -0.97
CA ASP A 174 7.73 -17.63 -1.28
C ASP A 174 8.17 -16.22 -0.87
N HIS A 175 7.33 -15.22 -1.09
CA HIS A 175 7.62 -13.83 -0.70
C HIS A 175 7.43 -13.62 0.81
N ILE A 176 6.47 -14.33 1.44
CA ILE A 176 6.32 -14.32 2.89
C ILE A 176 7.53 -14.94 3.56
N ASP A 177 8.06 -16.05 3.03
CA ASP A 177 9.26 -16.70 3.55
C ASP A 177 10.52 -15.83 3.33
N MET A 178 10.60 -15.12 2.21
CA MET A 178 11.64 -14.10 1.98
C MET A 178 11.56 -12.98 3.03
N LEU A 179 10.37 -12.45 3.32
CA LEU A 179 10.16 -11.46 4.37
C LEU A 179 10.62 -11.99 5.74
N LYS A 180 10.25 -13.22 6.08
CA LYS A 180 10.67 -13.87 7.33
C LYS A 180 12.19 -14.02 7.42
N SER A 181 12.87 -14.30 6.31
CA SER A 181 14.33 -14.37 6.30
C SER A 181 14.98 -13.03 6.65
N TYR A 182 14.46 -11.92 6.12
CA TYR A 182 14.99 -10.60 6.46
C TYR A 182 14.82 -10.25 7.94
N LEU A 183 13.67 -10.60 8.55
CA LEU A 183 13.48 -10.46 10.01
C LEU A 183 14.44 -11.34 10.80
N ALA A 184 14.69 -12.58 10.35
CA ALA A 184 15.63 -13.51 11.01
C ALA A 184 17.07 -13.04 10.94
N GLU A 185 17.44 -12.26 9.91
CA GLU A 185 18.73 -11.61 9.75
C GLU A 185 18.91 -10.37 10.64
N GLY A 186 17.87 -9.98 11.41
CA GLY A 186 17.90 -8.82 12.30
C GLY A 186 17.57 -7.50 11.62
N ASN A 187 16.96 -7.54 10.44
CA ASN A 187 16.48 -6.36 9.73
C ASN A 187 15.03 -6.02 10.15
N ASP A 188 14.64 -4.75 9.96
CA ASP A 188 13.29 -4.31 10.21
C ASP A 188 12.43 -4.38 8.93
N VAL A 189 11.16 -4.72 9.11
CA VAL A 189 10.20 -4.83 8.01
C VAL A 189 8.95 -4.01 8.33
N VAL A 190 8.50 -3.22 7.34
CA VAL A 190 7.24 -2.47 7.38
C VAL A 190 6.39 -2.76 6.14
N LEU A 191 5.09 -2.61 6.26
CA LEU A 191 4.14 -2.79 5.17
C LEU A 191 3.60 -1.44 4.71
N ILE A 192 3.59 -1.19 3.39
CA ILE A 192 3.18 0.09 2.79
C ILE A 192 2.23 -0.20 1.63
N SER A 193 0.98 0.23 1.70
CA SER A 193 0.02 -0.03 0.62
C SER A 193 -0.90 1.14 0.31
N ASP A 194 -1.12 1.36 -1.00
CA ASP A 194 -2.15 2.27 -1.50
C ASP A 194 -3.47 1.51 -1.62
N MET A 195 -4.36 1.69 -0.61
CA MET A 195 -5.62 0.96 -0.55
C MET A 195 -6.68 1.74 0.22
N TYR A 196 -7.91 1.81 -0.33
CA TYR A 196 -9.07 2.50 0.26
C TYR A 196 -9.78 1.69 1.36
N LEU A 197 -9.46 0.42 1.53
CA LEU A 197 -10.08 -0.43 2.56
C LEU A 197 -9.71 0.02 3.97
N PRO A 198 -10.59 -0.17 4.95
CA PRO A 198 -10.28 0.10 6.35
C PRO A 198 -9.08 -0.72 6.85
N LYS A 199 -8.29 -0.12 7.73
CA LYS A 199 -7.08 -0.73 8.32
C LYS A 199 -7.36 -2.10 8.96
N GLU A 200 -8.47 -2.21 9.67
CA GLU A 200 -8.89 -3.46 10.32
C GLU A 200 -9.17 -4.57 9.29
N THR A 201 -9.67 -4.21 8.12
CA THR A 201 -9.88 -5.17 7.02
C THR A 201 -8.55 -5.67 6.49
N ILE A 202 -7.61 -4.76 6.22
CA ILE A 202 -6.26 -5.14 5.77
C ILE A 202 -5.54 -5.98 6.81
N GLN A 203 -5.64 -5.65 8.09
CA GLN A 203 -5.05 -6.46 9.18
C GLN A 203 -5.62 -7.89 9.21
N LYS A 204 -6.93 -8.06 8.98
CA LYS A 204 -7.55 -9.39 8.88
C LYS A 204 -7.09 -10.14 7.62
N MET A 205 -6.89 -9.44 6.50
CA MET A 205 -6.35 -10.04 5.27
C MET A 205 -4.90 -10.50 5.49
N LEU A 206 -4.07 -9.69 6.13
CA LEU A 206 -2.70 -10.02 6.50
C LEU A 206 -2.66 -11.22 7.45
N ALA A 207 -3.48 -11.23 8.50
CA ALA A 207 -3.58 -12.33 9.46
C ALA A 207 -4.02 -13.64 8.80
N LYS A 208 -4.88 -13.57 7.78
CA LYS A 208 -5.30 -14.72 6.99
C LYS A 208 -4.18 -15.26 6.10
N ALA A 209 -3.36 -14.37 5.51
CA ALA A 209 -2.24 -14.77 4.69
C ALA A 209 -1.13 -15.41 5.54
N ASP A 210 -0.72 -14.73 6.60
CA ASP A 210 0.19 -15.24 7.64
C ASP A 210 0.02 -14.39 8.91
N PRO A 211 -0.15 -15.00 10.10
CA PRO A 211 -0.33 -14.27 11.35
C PRO A 211 0.78 -13.28 11.68
N LEU A 212 2.02 -13.55 11.27
CA LEU A 212 3.16 -12.66 11.47
C LEU A 212 2.95 -11.31 10.77
N LEU A 213 2.40 -11.32 9.56
CA LEU A 213 2.19 -10.10 8.76
C LEU A 213 1.30 -9.08 9.48
N ALA A 214 0.30 -9.54 10.23
CA ALA A 214 -0.58 -8.66 10.99
C ALA A 214 0.09 -7.98 12.18
N THR A 215 1.27 -8.42 12.59
CA THR A 215 2.05 -7.84 13.71
C THR A 215 3.03 -6.75 13.25
N LEU A 216 3.27 -6.65 11.95
CA LEU A 216 4.23 -5.70 11.39
C LEU A 216 3.65 -4.28 11.34
N PRO A 217 4.50 -3.24 11.42
CA PRO A 217 4.07 -1.86 11.22
C PRO A 217 3.42 -1.69 9.84
N LEU A 218 2.22 -1.12 9.82
CA LEU A 218 1.38 -1.00 8.63
C LEU A 218 1.08 0.47 8.33
N PHE A 219 1.46 0.92 7.13
CA PHE A 219 1.21 2.26 6.60
C PHE A 219 0.27 2.16 5.40
N LEU A 220 -0.95 2.64 5.57
CA LEU A 220 -1.99 2.63 4.53
C LEU A 220 -2.28 4.04 4.03
N SER A 221 -2.49 4.17 2.73
CA SER A 221 -2.91 5.42 2.12
C SER A 221 -4.27 5.89 2.65
N SER A 222 -5.23 4.99 2.89
CA SER A 222 -6.53 5.33 3.47
C SER A 222 -6.47 5.85 4.91
N ASP A 223 -5.46 5.44 5.70
CA ASP A 223 -5.26 5.89 7.08
C ASP A 223 -4.56 7.26 7.12
N LYS A 224 -3.65 7.50 6.18
CA LYS A 224 -2.79 8.68 6.13
C LYS A 224 -3.26 9.77 5.15
N GLY A 225 -4.12 9.42 4.19
CA GLY A 225 -4.55 10.30 3.09
C GLY A 225 -3.50 10.47 1.98
N TYR A 226 -2.31 9.93 2.14
CA TYR A 226 -1.20 10.05 1.20
C TYR A 226 -0.96 8.76 0.43
N GLN A 227 -0.57 8.89 -0.83
CA GLN A 227 -0.30 7.76 -1.73
C GLN A 227 1.21 7.58 -1.98
N LYS A 228 1.63 6.35 -2.31
CA LYS A 228 2.98 6.03 -2.81
C LYS A 228 3.29 6.81 -4.09
N THR A 229 2.30 6.94 -4.99
CA THR A 229 2.41 7.66 -6.26
C THR A 229 2.85 9.10 -6.12
N THR A 230 2.52 9.76 -5.01
CA THR A 230 2.95 11.11 -4.67
C THR A 230 4.25 11.15 -3.84
N ARG A 231 4.80 10.00 -3.48
CA ARG A 231 5.93 9.79 -2.56
C ARG A 231 5.64 10.13 -1.10
N LYS A 232 4.52 10.77 -0.80
CA LYS A 232 4.20 11.26 0.54
C LYS A 232 4.01 10.13 1.55
N LEU A 233 3.48 8.98 1.12
CA LEU A 233 3.36 7.84 2.02
C LEU A 233 4.75 7.31 2.47
N PHE A 234 5.76 7.33 1.59
CA PHE A 234 7.14 6.99 1.98
C PHE A 234 7.75 8.02 2.93
N LEU A 235 7.47 9.32 2.72
CA LEU A 235 7.92 10.36 3.63
C LEU A 235 7.26 10.24 5.01
N GLU A 236 5.99 9.83 5.06
CA GLU A 236 5.27 9.55 6.29
C GLU A 236 5.89 8.37 7.05
N VAL A 237 6.27 7.31 6.33
CA VAL A 237 7.02 6.18 6.91
C VAL A 237 8.35 6.67 7.50
N TYR A 238 9.12 7.43 6.72
CA TYR A 238 10.40 7.97 7.16
C TYR A 238 10.28 8.82 8.42
N SER A 239 9.27 9.69 8.49
CA SER A 239 9.06 10.57 9.64
C SER A 239 8.52 9.84 10.88
N SER A 240 7.87 8.69 10.68
CA SER A 240 7.28 7.88 11.77
C SER A 240 8.27 6.90 12.40
N LEU A 241 9.38 6.63 11.72
CA LEU A 241 10.43 5.74 12.22
C LEU A 241 11.58 6.56 12.80
N ASP A 242 12.18 6.06 13.88
CA ASP A 242 13.48 6.55 14.34
C ASP A 242 14.55 5.99 13.39
N TYR A 243 14.82 6.75 12.31
CA TYR A 243 15.57 6.25 11.17
C TYR A 243 17.06 6.06 11.47
N HIS A 244 17.44 4.83 11.79
CA HIS A 244 18.80 4.36 12.02
C HIS A 244 19.14 3.13 11.15
N TYR A 245 18.86 3.22 9.86
CA TYR A 245 19.06 2.13 8.91
C TYR A 245 20.24 2.40 7.98
N SER A 246 20.99 1.34 7.65
CA SER A 246 22.08 1.43 6.65
C SER A 246 21.56 1.59 5.24
N GLU A 247 20.37 1.07 4.97
CA GLU A 247 19.73 1.05 3.65
C GLU A 247 18.21 0.87 3.80
N TRP A 248 17.43 1.45 2.91
CA TRP A 248 16.01 1.17 2.78
C TRP A 248 15.75 0.51 1.43
N ILE A 249 15.11 -0.67 1.44
CA ILE A 249 14.77 -1.45 0.27
C ILE A 249 13.25 -1.62 0.21
N HIS A 250 12.62 -1.21 -0.89
CA HIS A 250 11.19 -1.37 -1.11
C HIS A 250 10.91 -2.49 -2.11
N ILE A 251 9.97 -3.37 -1.79
CA ILE A 251 9.57 -4.53 -2.59
C ILE A 251 8.10 -4.36 -2.99
N GLY A 252 7.81 -4.36 -4.29
CA GLY A 252 6.47 -4.21 -4.82
C GLY A 252 6.39 -4.55 -6.30
N ASP A 253 5.16 -4.62 -6.84
CA ASP A 253 4.90 -5.04 -8.22
C ASP A 253 4.61 -3.87 -9.17
N ASN A 254 4.15 -2.74 -8.65
CA ASN A 254 3.77 -1.60 -9.45
C ASN A 254 4.99 -0.76 -9.86
N LYS A 255 5.39 -0.84 -11.14
CA LYS A 255 6.55 -0.12 -11.66
C LYS A 255 6.57 1.38 -11.34
N PHE A 256 5.43 2.05 -11.28
CA PHE A 256 5.39 3.49 -10.98
C PHE A 256 5.41 3.76 -9.47
N ALA A 257 4.52 3.10 -8.71
CA ALA A 257 4.35 3.35 -7.28
C ALA A 257 5.46 2.73 -6.42
N ASP A 258 5.98 1.53 -6.81
CA ASP A 258 6.89 0.75 -5.98
C ASP A 258 8.34 0.71 -6.51
N ASP A 259 8.59 1.21 -7.73
CA ASP A 259 9.94 1.30 -8.27
C ASP A 259 10.31 2.77 -8.57
N THR A 260 9.59 3.43 -9.49
CA THR A 260 9.97 4.77 -9.93
C THR A 260 9.88 5.83 -8.82
N GLN A 261 8.83 5.81 -8.01
CA GLN A 261 8.63 6.84 -6.98
C GLN A 261 9.56 6.69 -5.78
N PRO A 262 9.74 5.51 -5.16
CA PRO A 262 10.70 5.34 -4.08
C PRO A 262 12.15 5.57 -4.53
N SER A 263 12.54 5.13 -5.73
CA SER A 263 13.88 5.40 -6.27
C SER A 263 14.22 6.91 -6.33
N ARG A 264 13.24 7.77 -6.58
CA ARG A 264 13.43 9.24 -6.56
C ARG A 264 13.68 9.81 -5.16
N LEU A 265 13.41 9.05 -4.12
CA LEU A 265 13.72 9.38 -2.72
C LEU A 265 15.04 8.75 -2.26
N GLY A 266 15.73 8.03 -3.14
CA GLY A 266 16.95 7.30 -2.78
C GLY A 266 16.69 5.96 -2.10
N ILE A 267 15.44 5.47 -2.11
CA ILE A 267 15.08 4.14 -1.62
C ILE A 267 15.47 3.14 -2.71
N HIS A 268 16.19 2.10 -2.36
CA HIS A 268 16.48 1.00 -3.27
C HIS A 268 15.22 0.19 -3.54
N THR A 269 15.02 -0.29 -4.75
CA THR A 269 13.82 -1.03 -5.12
C THR A 269 14.15 -2.44 -5.60
N GLN A 270 13.29 -3.37 -5.23
CA GLN A 270 13.32 -4.74 -5.69
C GLN A 270 11.95 -5.09 -6.30
N PRO A 271 11.78 -4.87 -7.62
CA PRO A 271 10.53 -5.16 -8.28
C PRO A 271 10.17 -6.63 -8.25
N VAL A 272 8.92 -6.93 -7.90
CA VAL A 272 8.34 -8.27 -7.99
C VAL A 272 7.60 -8.37 -9.32
N SER A 273 7.87 -9.42 -10.08
CA SER A 273 7.16 -9.67 -11.32
C SER A 273 5.87 -10.42 -11.06
N VAL A 274 4.74 -9.76 -11.33
CA VAL A 274 3.44 -10.44 -11.36
C VAL A 274 3.15 -10.84 -12.82
N PRO A 275 3.12 -12.13 -13.12
CA PRO A 275 2.88 -12.58 -14.47
C PRO A 275 1.51 -12.16 -14.98
N GLU A 276 1.47 -11.52 -16.16
CA GLU A 276 0.23 -11.11 -16.80
C GLU A 276 -0.59 -12.30 -17.30
N LEU A 277 -1.90 -12.05 -17.47
CA LEU A 277 -2.77 -12.95 -18.21
C LEU A 277 -2.32 -13.00 -19.68
N ASP A 278 -2.28 -14.18 -20.28
CA ASP A 278 -2.07 -14.32 -21.72
C ASP A 278 -3.34 -13.88 -22.51
N ASN A 279 -3.23 -13.80 -23.82
CA ASN A 279 -4.35 -13.33 -24.66
C ASN A 279 -5.60 -14.19 -24.53
N TYR A 280 -5.45 -15.49 -24.31
CA TYR A 280 -6.55 -16.41 -24.12
C TYR A 280 -7.23 -16.21 -22.77
N GLU A 281 -6.44 -16.11 -21.71
CA GLU A 281 -6.89 -15.81 -20.36
C GLU A 281 -7.59 -14.45 -20.27
N LYS A 282 -7.03 -13.42 -20.94
CA LYS A 282 -7.66 -12.09 -21.10
C LYS A 282 -9.02 -12.18 -21.80
N HIS A 283 -9.09 -12.97 -22.87
CA HIS A 283 -10.35 -13.18 -23.58
C HIS A 283 -11.40 -13.86 -22.71
N MET A 284 -11.02 -14.92 -22.00
CA MET A 284 -11.94 -15.63 -21.10
C MET A 284 -12.42 -14.74 -19.96
N ALA A 285 -11.53 -13.96 -19.35
CA ALA A 285 -11.88 -13.02 -18.30
C ALA A 285 -12.84 -11.92 -18.78
N SER A 286 -12.71 -11.46 -20.03
CA SER A 286 -13.59 -10.44 -20.62
C SER A 286 -14.94 -10.96 -21.08
N TYR A 287 -15.04 -12.26 -21.41
CA TYR A 287 -16.26 -12.85 -21.93
C TYR A 287 -17.32 -13.12 -20.87
N ILE A 288 -16.89 -13.52 -19.67
CA ILE A 288 -17.76 -13.76 -18.52
C ILE A 288 -17.22 -12.99 -17.31
N GLU A 289 -17.77 -11.82 -17.08
CA GLU A 289 -17.41 -10.96 -15.93
C GLU A 289 -18.03 -11.47 -14.62
N GLU A 290 -17.71 -12.71 -14.24
CA GLU A 290 -18.14 -13.31 -12.98
C GLU A 290 -16.96 -13.77 -12.12
N TYR A 291 -17.11 -13.64 -10.82
CA TYR A 291 -16.07 -14.05 -9.86
C TYR A 291 -15.60 -15.49 -10.06
N GLY A 292 -16.53 -16.43 -10.30
CA GLY A 292 -16.20 -17.83 -10.52
C GLY A 292 -15.32 -18.04 -11.73
N MET A 293 -15.65 -17.40 -12.88
CA MET A 293 -14.83 -17.48 -14.09
C MET A 293 -13.47 -16.80 -13.89
N HIS A 294 -13.43 -15.65 -13.25
CA HIS A 294 -12.18 -14.96 -12.94
C HIS A 294 -11.28 -15.75 -11.99
N SER A 295 -11.87 -16.54 -11.09
CA SER A 295 -11.12 -17.48 -10.23
C SER A 295 -10.54 -18.63 -11.03
N VAL A 296 -11.30 -19.17 -11.97
CA VAL A 296 -10.82 -20.23 -12.88
C VAL A 296 -9.69 -19.72 -13.78
N VAL A 297 -9.83 -18.53 -14.36
CA VAL A 297 -8.76 -17.90 -15.17
C VAL A 297 -7.50 -17.69 -14.34
N LYS A 298 -7.64 -17.24 -13.09
CA LYS A 298 -6.49 -17.07 -12.15
C LYS A 298 -5.80 -18.42 -11.89
N LEU A 299 -6.57 -19.46 -11.66
CA LEU A 299 -6.05 -20.81 -11.45
C LEU A 299 -5.25 -21.30 -12.67
N PHE A 300 -5.77 -21.10 -13.88
CA PHE A 300 -5.07 -21.48 -15.09
C PHE A 300 -3.81 -20.68 -15.35
N ARG A 301 -3.82 -19.37 -15.06
CA ARG A 301 -2.60 -18.58 -15.10
C ARG A 301 -1.53 -19.13 -14.16
N ASN A 302 -1.89 -19.44 -12.92
CA ASN A 302 -0.95 -19.96 -11.94
C ASN A 302 -0.37 -21.30 -12.41
N PHE A 303 -1.21 -22.21 -12.88
CA PHE A 303 -0.75 -23.48 -13.44
C PHE A 303 0.18 -23.29 -14.64
N ARG A 304 -0.14 -22.36 -15.57
CA ARG A 304 0.71 -22.08 -16.75
C ARG A 304 2.13 -21.64 -16.37
N LEU A 305 2.32 -21.09 -15.19
CA LEU A 305 3.61 -20.54 -14.72
C LEU A 305 4.47 -21.60 -14.04
N GLU A 306 3.92 -22.75 -13.70
CA GLU A 306 4.67 -23.90 -13.22
C GLU A 306 5.30 -24.66 -14.38
N GLU A 307 6.34 -25.47 -14.09
CA GLU A 307 6.95 -26.33 -15.11
C GLU A 307 6.08 -27.55 -15.37
N HIS A 308 5.63 -27.71 -16.62
CA HIS A 308 4.76 -28.81 -17.06
C HIS A 308 5.21 -29.38 -18.41
N THR A 309 4.81 -30.62 -18.64
CA THR A 309 4.93 -31.25 -19.96
C THR A 309 3.96 -30.62 -20.98
N ASP A 310 4.25 -30.74 -22.26
CA ASP A 310 3.36 -30.23 -23.34
C ASP A 310 1.93 -30.80 -23.23
N LYS A 311 1.80 -32.07 -22.81
CA LYS A 311 0.47 -32.72 -22.64
C LYS A 311 -0.32 -32.12 -21.47
N GLU A 312 0.35 -31.88 -20.36
CA GLU A 312 -0.26 -31.23 -19.19
C GLU A 312 -0.65 -29.79 -19.51
N THR A 313 0.24 -29.04 -20.18
CA THR A 313 -0.03 -27.69 -20.66
C THR A 313 -1.24 -27.67 -21.59
N PHE A 314 -1.34 -28.61 -22.55
CA PHE A 314 -2.52 -28.71 -23.42
C PHE A 314 -3.79 -29.04 -22.67
N ALA A 315 -3.75 -30.03 -21.78
CA ALA A 315 -4.90 -30.44 -20.98
C ALA A 315 -5.42 -29.30 -20.10
N TYR A 316 -4.52 -28.58 -19.45
CA TYR A 316 -4.88 -27.48 -18.58
C TYR A 316 -5.35 -26.25 -19.34
N LYS A 317 -4.58 -25.81 -20.34
CA LYS A 317 -4.86 -24.58 -21.08
C LYS A 317 -6.10 -24.67 -21.96
N TYR A 318 -6.38 -25.83 -22.53
CA TYR A 318 -7.48 -25.98 -23.50
C TYR A 318 -8.60 -26.90 -22.98
N ALA A 319 -8.27 -28.09 -22.52
CA ALA A 319 -9.31 -29.04 -22.13
C ALA A 319 -10.04 -28.62 -20.85
N SER A 320 -9.30 -28.19 -19.82
CA SER A 320 -9.91 -27.84 -18.53
C SER A 320 -10.80 -26.60 -18.62
N LEU A 321 -10.49 -25.63 -19.46
CA LEU A 321 -11.33 -24.43 -19.67
C LEU A 321 -12.72 -24.75 -20.23
N TYR A 322 -12.86 -25.84 -20.93
CA TYR A 322 -14.16 -26.29 -21.44
C TYR A 322 -14.82 -27.30 -20.49
N PHE A 323 -14.05 -28.25 -20.00
CA PHE A 323 -14.63 -29.35 -19.21
C PHE A 323 -14.98 -28.92 -17.78
N VAL A 324 -14.18 -28.12 -17.12
CA VAL A 324 -14.47 -27.71 -15.74
C VAL A 324 -15.75 -26.88 -15.66
N PRO A 325 -15.96 -25.82 -16.46
CA PRO A 325 -17.22 -25.07 -16.44
C PRO A 325 -18.41 -25.93 -16.90
N TYR A 326 -18.23 -26.83 -17.85
CA TYR A 326 -19.29 -27.72 -18.30
C TYR A 326 -19.72 -28.69 -17.20
N VAL A 327 -18.78 -29.35 -16.56
CA VAL A 327 -19.08 -30.26 -15.44
C VAL A 327 -19.71 -29.50 -14.28
N HIS A 328 -19.19 -28.34 -13.94
CA HIS A 328 -19.78 -27.48 -12.91
C HIS A 328 -21.24 -27.12 -13.25
N TRP A 329 -21.50 -26.68 -14.49
CA TRP A 329 -22.85 -26.39 -14.94
C TRP A 329 -23.75 -27.61 -14.88
N ALA A 330 -23.31 -28.76 -15.38
CA ALA A 330 -24.10 -30.00 -15.39
C ALA A 330 -24.46 -30.46 -13.97
N VAL A 331 -23.49 -30.43 -13.04
CA VAL A 331 -23.72 -30.76 -11.63
C VAL A 331 -24.71 -29.80 -10.99
N HIS A 332 -24.53 -28.49 -11.22
CA HIS A 332 -25.39 -27.47 -10.64
C HIS A 332 -26.83 -27.52 -11.19
N ASP A 333 -27.01 -27.79 -12.48
CA ASP A 333 -28.33 -27.99 -13.10
C ASP A 333 -29.00 -29.24 -12.57
N ALA A 334 -28.26 -30.33 -12.43
CA ALA A 334 -28.79 -31.58 -11.85
C ALA A 334 -29.24 -31.39 -10.39
N LEU A 335 -28.45 -30.70 -9.58
CA LEU A 335 -28.83 -30.40 -8.20
C LEU A 335 -30.09 -29.52 -8.12
N LYS A 336 -30.19 -28.48 -9.00
CA LYS A 336 -31.40 -27.66 -9.10
C LYS A 336 -32.65 -28.44 -9.48
N ARG A 337 -32.50 -29.50 -10.29
CA ARG A 337 -33.61 -30.39 -10.68
C ARG A 337 -33.88 -31.49 -9.68
N GLY A 338 -33.14 -31.54 -8.56
CA GLY A 338 -33.32 -32.50 -7.48
C GLY A 338 -32.75 -33.89 -7.76
N TYR A 339 -31.90 -34.06 -8.76
CA TYR A 339 -31.17 -35.31 -8.96
C TYR A 339 -30.18 -35.57 -7.82
N LYS A 340 -30.17 -36.79 -7.31
CA LYS A 340 -29.27 -37.21 -6.22
C LYS A 340 -28.05 -37.98 -6.69
N THR A 341 -28.07 -38.41 -7.95
CA THR A 341 -26.99 -39.14 -8.63
C THR A 341 -26.90 -38.64 -10.06
N LEU A 342 -25.68 -38.52 -10.54
CA LEU A 342 -25.34 -38.18 -11.93
C LEU A 342 -24.88 -39.44 -12.64
#